data_09ab76dd101e9b5d5df5f12e5c69bc20
#
_entry.id   09ab76dd101e9b5d5df5f12e5c69bc20
#
_cell.length_a   1.000
_cell.length_b   1.000
_cell.length_c   1.000
_cell.angle_alpha   90.00
_cell.angle_beta   90.00
_cell.angle_gamma   90.00
#
_symmetry.space_group_name_H-M   'P 1'
#
loop_
_entity.id
_entity.type
_entity.pdbx_description
1 polymer ?
#
loop_
_entity_poly.entity_id
_entity_poly.type
_entity_poly.pdbx_seq_one_letter_code
_entity_poly.pdbx_strand_id
1 'polypeptide(L)'
;EGDTEARVYFDKNDGIEDLDVFIWDSIKAVLAEKNTAALKEDKASNSIETGWYAIIKPEEGWFWETETEVSQQRFIFTIEEKSHQRTASLTSKLADYKSDSVPLTPLLQQQLEVRALNQVIAEFDYRYRQLEVDMRKQQGIISLEMGFDNKGNAALVTEQDYNMVFDRFSGFLERLSFTIVEIDQERGLITADYKKPESSVWDSIWGEELAELPIEDGQYQILVSRTNDGGTSLTWMDSEGSTLEPGTMNDLQQALENALRQRGINI
;
A
#
# COMPACT_ATOMS: atom_id res chain seq x y z
N GLU A 1 -2.59 -21.23 -36.80
CA GLU A 1 -3.40 -21.27 -35.59
C GLU A 1 -2.44 -21.00 -34.45
N GLY A 2 -2.35 -19.74 -34.03
CA GLY A 2 -1.44 -19.34 -32.95
C GLY A 2 -2.00 -19.77 -31.62
N ASP A 3 -1.26 -20.63 -30.96
CA ASP A 3 -1.44 -20.92 -29.54
C ASP A 3 -1.13 -19.60 -28.81
N THR A 4 -2.18 -18.88 -28.40
CA THR A 4 -2.03 -17.60 -27.72
C THR A 4 -1.73 -17.88 -26.26
N GLU A 5 -0.44 -18.09 -25.98
CA GLU A 5 0.06 -18.34 -24.62
C GLU A 5 -0.30 -17.16 -23.70
N ALA A 6 -0.90 -17.45 -22.55
CA ALA A 6 -1.19 -16.47 -21.54
C ALA A 6 0.13 -15.90 -20.96
N ARG A 7 0.38 -14.61 -21.17
CA ARG A 7 1.64 -13.94 -20.83
C ARG A 7 1.37 -12.54 -20.26
N VAL A 8 2.14 -12.17 -19.25
CA VAL A 8 2.17 -10.84 -18.64
C VAL A 8 3.61 -10.34 -18.56
N TYR A 9 3.79 -9.03 -18.54
CA TYR A 9 5.09 -8.39 -18.39
C TYR A 9 5.13 -7.61 -17.07
N PHE A 10 6.28 -7.71 -16.39
CA PHE A 10 6.60 -6.97 -15.17
C PHE A 10 7.78 -6.06 -15.44
N ASP A 11 7.71 -4.84 -14.92
CA ASP A 11 8.84 -3.91 -14.93
C ASP A 11 9.52 -3.90 -13.56
N LYS A 12 10.84 -3.74 -13.58
CA LYS A 12 11.64 -3.59 -12.37
C LYS A 12 11.46 -2.19 -11.81
N ASN A 13 10.62 -2.07 -10.79
CA ASN A 13 10.39 -0.83 -10.06
C ASN A 13 11.48 -0.61 -9.00
N ASP A 14 11.56 0.64 -8.51
CA ASP A 14 12.52 1.01 -7.48
C ASP A 14 12.38 0.13 -6.22
N GLY A 15 13.51 -0.27 -5.66
CA GLY A 15 13.56 -1.13 -4.48
C GLY A 15 13.57 -2.64 -4.79
N ILE A 16 13.19 -3.07 -5.98
CA ILE A 16 13.34 -4.47 -6.40
C ILE A 16 14.80 -4.69 -6.82
N GLU A 17 15.53 -5.52 -6.10
CA GLU A 17 16.93 -5.83 -6.43
C GLU A 17 17.03 -6.79 -7.61
N ASP A 18 16.24 -7.87 -7.58
CA ASP A 18 16.19 -8.92 -8.58
C ASP A 18 14.72 -9.18 -8.96
N LEU A 19 14.36 -8.83 -10.19
CA LEU A 19 12.97 -8.95 -10.67
C LEU A 19 12.53 -10.41 -10.78
N ASP A 20 13.39 -11.30 -11.26
CA ASP A 20 13.10 -12.73 -11.39
C ASP A 20 12.80 -13.35 -10.03
N VAL A 21 13.63 -13.05 -9.02
CA VAL A 21 13.43 -13.53 -7.65
C VAL A 21 12.13 -12.98 -7.08
N PHE A 22 11.82 -11.72 -7.33
CA PHE A 22 10.59 -11.09 -6.82
C PHE A 22 9.33 -11.73 -7.42
N ILE A 23 9.34 -12.06 -8.73
CA ILE A 23 8.24 -12.79 -9.40
C ILE A 23 8.17 -14.21 -8.86
N TRP A 24 9.31 -14.89 -8.74
CA TRP A 24 9.40 -16.26 -8.21
C TRP A 24 8.79 -16.38 -6.82
N ASP A 25 9.14 -15.47 -5.92
CA ASP A 25 8.61 -15.42 -4.57
C ASP A 25 7.13 -15.08 -4.53
N SER A 26 6.65 -14.25 -5.47
CA SER A 26 5.22 -13.96 -5.63
C SER A 26 4.42 -15.21 -6.04
N ILE A 27 4.95 -16.03 -6.94
CA ILE A 27 4.34 -17.31 -7.29
C ILE A 27 4.27 -18.22 -6.05
N LYS A 28 5.36 -18.33 -5.30
CA LYS A 28 5.40 -19.17 -4.08
C LYS A 28 4.43 -18.67 -3.02
N ALA A 29 4.25 -17.37 -2.87
CA ALA A 29 3.27 -16.79 -1.94
C ALA A 29 1.83 -17.14 -2.34
N VAL A 30 1.48 -17.09 -3.64
CA VAL A 30 0.18 -17.54 -4.14
C VAL A 30 -0.05 -19.02 -3.80
N LEU A 31 0.96 -19.88 -4.01
CA LEU A 31 0.84 -21.31 -3.70
C LEU A 31 0.62 -21.56 -2.21
N ALA A 32 1.32 -20.82 -1.35
CA ALA A 32 1.15 -20.92 0.10
C ALA A 32 -0.25 -20.48 0.54
N GLU A 33 -0.79 -19.40 -0.03
CA GLU A 33 -2.18 -18.96 0.22
C GLU A 33 -3.20 -20.03 -0.19
N LYS A 34 -2.95 -20.74 -1.30
CA LYS A 34 -3.81 -21.84 -1.79
C LYS A 34 -3.56 -23.16 -1.08
N ASN A 35 -2.79 -23.18 -0.01
CA ASN A 35 -2.41 -24.39 0.75
C ASN A 35 -1.80 -25.50 -0.13
N THR A 36 -1.04 -25.10 -1.13
CA THR A 36 -0.29 -26.00 -2.01
C THR A 36 1.18 -25.57 -2.06
N ALA A 37 2.00 -26.36 -2.74
CA ALA A 37 3.42 -26.09 -2.90
C ALA A 37 3.87 -26.35 -4.34
N ALA A 38 5.07 -25.92 -4.68
CA ALA A 38 5.70 -26.33 -5.92
C ALA A 38 6.01 -27.84 -5.87
N LEU A 39 5.63 -28.56 -6.92
CA LEU A 39 6.05 -29.94 -7.13
C LEU A 39 7.46 -30.01 -7.72
N LYS A 40 7.80 -29.04 -8.56
CA LYS A 40 9.10 -28.94 -9.18
C LYS A 40 9.48 -27.48 -9.32
N GLU A 41 10.70 -27.17 -8.92
CA GLU A 41 11.35 -25.87 -9.13
C GLU A 41 12.59 -26.09 -10.02
N ASP A 42 12.60 -25.49 -11.19
CA ASP A 42 13.73 -25.58 -12.13
C ASP A 42 14.32 -24.20 -12.37
N LYS A 43 15.43 -23.94 -11.69
CA LYS A 43 16.14 -22.67 -11.82
C LYS A 43 16.84 -22.50 -13.17
N ALA A 44 17.18 -23.57 -13.86
CA ALA A 44 17.83 -23.50 -15.16
C ALA A 44 16.87 -23.02 -16.26
N SER A 45 15.62 -23.46 -16.22
CA SER A 45 14.56 -23.01 -17.11
C SER A 45 13.71 -21.87 -16.52
N ASN A 46 14.03 -21.43 -15.31
CA ASN A 46 13.31 -20.42 -14.55
C ASN A 46 11.80 -20.72 -14.47
N SER A 47 11.46 -21.97 -14.13
CA SER A 47 10.08 -22.47 -14.11
C SER A 47 9.69 -23.15 -12.80
N ILE A 48 8.41 -23.00 -12.46
CA ILE A 48 7.77 -23.65 -11.29
C ILE A 48 6.58 -24.44 -11.78
N GLU A 49 6.56 -25.75 -11.46
CA GLU A 49 5.38 -26.60 -11.60
C GLU A 49 4.66 -26.67 -10.26
N THR A 50 3.36 -26.32 -10.25
CA THR A 50 2.57 -26.23 -9.02
C THR A 50 1.99 -27.58 -8.62
N GLY A 51 1.68 -27.72 -7.32
CA GLY A 51 0.74 -28.73 -6.85
C GLY A 51 -0.69 -28.44 -7.30
N TRP A 52 -1.62 -29.27 -6.88
CA TRP A 52 -3.04 -29.10 -7.16
C TRP A 52 -3.64 -27.96 -6.30
N TYR A 53 -4.40 -27.09 -6.92
CA TYR A 53 -5.25 -26.11 -6.26
C TYR A 53 -6.45 -25.72 -7.11
N ALA A 54 -7.48 -25.15 -6.48
CA ALA A 54 -8.66 -24.68 -7.18
C ALA A 54 -8.59 -23.16 -7.44
N ILE A 55 -8.92 -22.76 -8.67
CA ILE A 55 -9.28 -21.37 -8.95
C ILE A 55 -10.78 -21.26 -8.69
N ILE A 56 -11.13 -20.67 -7.53
CA ILE A 56 -12.50 -20.48 -7.10
C ILE A 56 -13.17 -19.45 -8.01
N LYS A 57 -14.33 -19.84 -8.57
CA LYS A 57 -15.19 -18.92 -9.32
C LYS A 57 -16.25 -18.40 -8.35
N PRO A 58 -16.32 -17.09 -8.07
CA PRO A 58 -17.46 -16.55 -7.36
C PRO A 58 -18.72 -16.83 -8.22
N GLU A 59 -19.68 -17.57 -7.68
CA GLU A 59 -20.99 -17.67 -8.32
C GLU A 59 -21.70 -16.32 -8.15
N GLU A 60 -22.11 -15.73 -9.28
CA GLU A 60 -22.97 -14.56 -9.31
C GLU A 60 -24.38 -14.98 -8.81
N GLY A 61 -24.56 -14.96 -7.50
CA GLY A 61 -25.83 -15.29 -6.84
C GLY A 61 -26.18 -14.30 -5.75
N TRP A 62 -27.34 -13.77 -5.84
CA TRP A 62 -27.83 -12.56 -5.15
C TRP A 62 -28.02 -12.67 -3.64
N PHE A 63 -27.53 -13.51 -2.86
CA PHE A 63 -27.59 -13.45 -1.37
C PHE A 63 -26.67 -14.41 -0.62
N TRP A 64 -26.01 -15.34 -1.32
CA TRP A 64 -25.11 -16.29 -0.67
C TRP A 64 -23.94 -16.59 -1.62
N GLU A 65 -22.82 -15.96 -1.40
CA GLU A 65 -21.57 -16.35 -2.06
C GLU A 65 -21.14 -17.72 -1.51
N THR A 66 -21.59 -18.77 -2.14
CA THR A 66 -21.03 -20.10 -1.89
C THR A 66 -19.89 -20.28 -2.87
N GLU A 67 -18.66 -20.20 -2.35
CA GLU A 67 -17.47 -20.63 -3.11
C GLU A 67 -17.59 -22.14 -3.36
N THR A 68 -17.92 -22.51 -4.58
CA THR A 68 -18.00 -23.92 -4.96
C THR A 68 -16.73 -24.30 -5.69
N GLU A 69 -15.99 -25.23 -5.12
CA GLU A 69 -14.84 -25.85 -5.77
C GLU A 69 -15.33 -26.75 -6.90
N VAL A 70 -15.23 -26.26 -8.16
CA VAL A 70 -15.76 -26.97 -9.35
C VAL A 70 -14.69 -27.81 -10.04
N SER A 71 -13.41 -27.45 -9.88
CA SER A 71 -12.28 -28.15 -10.51
C SER A 71 -10.96 -27.84 -9.79
N GLN A 72 -9.97 -28.68 -10.04
CA GLN A 72 -8.60 -28.45 -9.57
C GLN A 72 -7.63 -28.40 -10.75
N GLN A 73 -6.59 -27.62 -10.62
CA GLN A 73 -5.61 -27.36 -11.66
C GLN A 73 -4.18 -27.49 -11.13
N ARG A 74 -3.27 -27.78 -12.04
CA ARG A 74 -1.83 -27.60 -11.88
C ARG A 74 -1.31 -26.76 -13.03
N PHE A 75 -0.37 -25.89 -12.74
CA PHE A 75 0.23 -24.98 -13.74
C PHE A 75 1.74 -25.11 -13.79
N ILE A 76 2.29 -24.75 -14.94
CA ILE A 76 3.71 -24.46 -15.09
C ILE A 76 3.82 -22.97 -15.34
N PHE A 77 4.47 -22.27 -14.42
CA PHE A 77 4.87 -20.86 -14.57
C PHE A 77 6.29 -20.81 -15.09
N THR A 78 6.54 -19.97 -16.10
CA THR A 78 7.89 -19.76 -16.65
C THR A 78 8.17 -18.25 -16.69
N ILE A 79 9.32 -17.87 -16.14
CA ILE A 79 9.79 -16.48 -16.09
C ILE A 79 10.88 -16.31 -17.16
N GLU A 80 10.75 -15.29 -18.01
CA GLU A 80 11.75 -14.93 -19.01
C GLU A 80 12.18 -13.48 -18.80
N GLU A 81 13.35 -13.29 -18.22
CA GLU A 81 13.93 -11.97 -18.03
C GLU A 81 14.57 -11.47 -19.34
N LYS A 82 14.38 -10.18 -19.64
CA LYS A 82 15.07 -9.53 -20.74
C LYS A 82 16.55 -9.29 -20.38
N SER A 83 17.42 -9.27 -21.39
CA SER A 83 18.87 -9.12 -21.21
C SER A 83 19.29 -7.85 -20.44
N HIS A 84 18.47 -6.81 -20.45
CA HIS A 84 18.70 -5.57 -19.68
C HIS A 84 18.21 -5.64 -18.23
N GLN A 85 17.62 -6.76 -17.78
CA GLN A 85 17.16 -7.05 -16.42
C GLN A 85 16.13 -6.05 -15.84
N ARG A 86 15.46 -5.27 -16.68
CA ARG A 86 14.46 -4.27 -16.28
C ARG A 86 13.02 -4.73 -16.53
N THR A 87 12.84 -5.75 -17.35
CA THR A 87 11.54 -6.30 -17.71
C THR A 87 11.65 -7.81 -17.75
N ALA A 88 10.68 -8.47 -17.17
CA ALA A 88 10.51 -9.92 -17.27
C ALA A 88 9.10 -10.25 -17.72
N SER A 89 8.93 -11.35 -18.42
CA SER A 89 7.61 -11.90 -18.71
C SER A 89 7.36 -13.15 -17.88
N LEU A 90 6.11 -13.35 -17.52
CA LEU A 90 5.62 -14.55 -16.88
C LEU A 90 4.57 -15.18 -17.78
N THR A 91 4.74 -16.48 -18.06
CA THR A 91 3.74 -17.29 -18.74
C THR A 91 3.14 -18.29 -17.77
N SER A 92 1.88 -18.63 -17.99
CA SER A 92 1.18 -19.70 -17.29
C SER A 92 0.63 -20.70 -18.27
N LYS A 93 0.97 -21.96 -18.05
CA LYS A 93 0.46 -23.08 -18.84
C LYS A 93 -0.20 -24.10 -17.95
N LEU A 94 -1.42 -24.50 -18.30
CA LEU A 94 -2.12 -25.56 -17.60
C LEU A 94 -1.36 -26.89 -17.81
N ALA A 95 -0.85 -27.47 -16.73
CA ALA A 95 -0.13 -28.73 -16.75
C ALA A 95 -1.10 -29.92 -16.60
N ASP A 96 -2.12 -29.76 -15.75
CA ASP A 96 -3.08 -30.82 -15.48
C ASP A 96 -4.41 -30.24 -14.96
N TYR A 97 -5.48 -30.97 -15.17
CA TYR A 97 -6.85 -30.55 -14.84
C TYR A 97 -7.68 -31.74 -14.39
N LYS A 98 -8.46 -31.56 -13.34
CA LYS A 98 -9.47 -32.55 -12.92
C LYS A 98 -10.76 -31.87 -12.46
N SER A 99 -11.88 -32.45 -12.85
CA SER A 99 -13.22 -32.10 -12.40
C SER A 99 -14.15 -33.24 -12.64
N ASP A 100 -15.11 -33.46 -11.74
CA ASP A 100 -16.13 -34.46 -11.88
C ASP A 100 -17.32 -33.99 -12.73
N SER A 101 -17.45 -32.70 -12.93
CA SER A 101 -18.65 -32.09 -13.52
C SER A 101 -18.40 -31.17 -14.72
N VAL A 102 -17.19 -30.62 -14.87
CA VAL A 102 -16.90 -29.65 -15.91
C VAL A 102 -15.78 -30.15 -16.83
N PRO A 103 -16.09 -30.44 -18.10
CA PRO A 103 -15.08 -30.86 -19.06
C PRO A 103 -14.14 -29.71 -19.44
N LEU A 104 -12.85 -30.03 -19.62
CA LEU A 104 -11.87 -29.06 -20.10
C LEU A 104 -12.14 -28.73 -21.58
N THR A 105 -12.32 -27.46 -21.85
CA THR A 105 -12.42 -26.92 -23.23
C THR A 105 -11.23 -25.98 -23.48
N PRO A 106 -10.84 -25.73 -24.74
CA PRO A 106 -9.77 -24.78 -25.05
C PRO A 106 -10.01 -23.38 -24.46
N LEU A 107 -11.25 -22.92 -24.45
CA LEU A 107 -11.63 -21.63 -23.86
C LEU A 107 -11.46 -21.65 -22.33
N LEU A 108 -11.91 -22.72 -21.67
CA LEU A 108 -11.74 -22.86 -20.23
C LEU A 108 -10.27 -22.94 -19.85
N GLN A 109 -9.46 -23.69 -20.60
CA GLN A 109 -8.01 -23.75 -20.38
C GLN A 109 -7.39 -22.35 -20.43
N GLN A 110 -7.66 -21.58 -21.47
CA GLN A 110 -7.16 -20.20 -21.59
C GLN A 110 -7.62 -19.32 -20.44
N GLN A 111 -8.87 -19.41 -20.03
CA GLN A 111 -9.40 -18.66 -18.89
C GLN A 111 -8.68 -19.03 -17.57
N LEU A 112 -8.39 -20.29 -17.34
CA LEU A 112 -7.68 -20.78 -16.16
C LEU A 112 -6.24 -20.26 -16.13
N GLU A 113 -5.54 -20.31 -17.27
CA GLU A 113 -4.18 -19.80 -17.41
C GLU A 113 -4.10 -18.28 -17.15
N VAL A 114 -5.04 -17.49 -17.70
CA VAL A 114 -5.13 -16.04 -17.43
C VAL A 114 -5.45 -15.76 -15.96
N ARG A 115 -6.34 -16.51 -15.34
CA ARG A 115 -6.67 -16.35 -13.92
C ARG A 115 -5.49 -16.67 -13.02
N ALA A 116 -4.72 -17.71 -13.35
CA ALA A 116 -3.49 -18.04 -12.63
C ALA A 116 -2.47 -16.90 -12.69
N LEU A 117 -2.29 -16.26 -13.85
CA LEU A 117 -1.46 -15.06 -13.98
C LEU A 117 -1.98 -13.90 -13.14
N ASN A 118 -3.29 -13.64 -13.17
CA ASN A 118 -3.90 -12.54 -12.41
C ASN A 118 -3.69 -12.70 -10.89
N GLN A 119 -3.67 -13.92 -10.38
CA GLN A 119 -3.35 -14.17 -8.97
C GLN A 119 -1.90 -13.79 -8.65
N VAL A 120 -0.96 -14.13 -9.53
CA VAL A 120 0.45 -13.74 -9.35
C VAL A 120 0.64 -12.23 -9.48
N ILE A 121 -0.06 -11.57 -10.41
CA ILE A 121 -0.03 -10.10 -10.54
C ILE A 121 -0.52 -9.44 -9.25
N ALA A 122 -1.65 -9.89 -8.71
CA ALA A 122 -2.19 -9.34 -7.47
C ALA A 122 -1.23 -9.50 -6.28
N GLU A 123 -0.59 -10.67 -6.17
CA GLU A 123 0.41 -10.93 -5.14
C GLU A 123 1.69 -10.10 -5.34
N PHE A 124 2.16 -9.96 -6.57
CA PHE A 124 3.30 -9.10 -6.92
C PHE A 124 3.02 -7.64 -6.50
N ASP A 125 1.85 -7.11 -6.83
CA ASP A 125 1.45 -5.75 -6.48
C ASP A 125 1.32 -5.56 -4.97
N TYR A 126 0.77 -6.54 -4.27
CA TYR A 126 0.69 -6.51 -2.80
C TYR A 126 2.08 -6.47 -2.16
N ARG A 127 2.97 -7.36 -2.56
CA ARG A 127 4.34 -7.43 -2.04
C ARG A 127 5.15 -6.18 -2.40
N TYR A 128 4.93 -5.61 -3.58
CA TYR A 128 5.58 -4.38 -3.98
C TYR A 128 5.13 -3.20 -3.12
N ARG A 129 3.84 -3.08 -2.81
CA ARG A 129 3.35 -2.05 -1.86
C ARG A 129 3.96 -2.21 -0.46
N GLN A 130 4.13 -3.44 0.02
CA GLN A 130 4.82 -3.67 1.30
C GLN A 130 6.29 -3.22 1.24
N LEU A 131 6.97 -3.50 0.13
CA LEU A 131 8.35 -3.05 -0.09
C LEU A 131 8.45 -1.50 -0.08
N GLU A 132 7.52 -0.81 -0.73
CA GLU A 132 7.46 0.66 -0.71
C GLU A 132 7.26 1.22 0.71
N VAL A 133 6.37 0.60 1.50
CA VAL A 133 6.16 0.96 2.92
C VAL A 133 7.47 0.80 3.70
N ASP A 134 8.14 -0.34 3.55
CA ASP A 134 9.41 -0.61 4.25
C ASP A 134 10.51 0.38 3.83
N MET A 135 10.58 0.73 2.56
CA MET A 135 11.53 1.75 2.05
C MET A 135 11.24 3.13 2.67
N ARG A 136 9.98 3.56 2.73
CA ARG A 136 9.60 4.83 3.38
C ARG A 136 9.95 4.81 4.87
N LYS A 137 9.67 3.69 5.57
CA LYS A 137 10.05 3.53 6.98
C LYS A 137 11.57 3.65 7.18
N GLN A 138 12.36 2.99 6.35
CA GLN A 138 13.83 3.05 6.43
C GLN A 138 14.37 4.45 6.14
N GLN A 139 13.75 5.17 5.21
CA GLN A 139 14.13 6.55 4.87
C GLN A 139 13.65 7.58 5.90
N GLY A 140 12.79 7.17 6.83
CA GLY A 140 12.20 8.07 7.83
C GLY A 140 11.24 9.10 7.25
N ILE A 141 10.70 8.87 6.05
CA ILE A 141 9.74 9.75 5.39
C ILE A 141 8.38 9.59 6.06
N ILE A 142 7.77 10.68 6.51
CA ILE A 142 6.39 10.70 6.98
C ILE A 142 5.49 11.02 5.79
N SER A 143 4.64 10.06 5.41
CA SER A 143 3.53 10.24 4.49
C SER A 143 2.23 10.17 5.28
N LEU A 144 1.32 11.12 5.07
CA LEU A 144 0.06 11.21 5.80
C LEU A 144 -1.10 10.84 4.88
N GLU A 145 -1.90 9.88 5.29
CA GLU A 145 -3.10 9.44 4.58
C GLU A 145 -4.34 9.62 5.47
N MET A 146 -5.51 9.73 4.83
CA MET A 146 -6.77 9.69 5.57
C MET A 146 -7.02 8.29 6.10
N GLY A 147 -7.39 8.21 7.37
CA GLY A 147 -7.71 6.96 8.05
C GLY A 147 -8.50 7.20 9.32
N PHE A 148 -8.36 6.29 10.26
CA PHE A 148 -9.07 6.34 11.54
C PHE A 148 -8.11 6.03 12.69
N ASP A 149 -8.36 6.65 13.84
CA ASP A 149 -7.71 6.25 15.08
C ASP A 149 -8.36 4.97 15.67
N ASN A 150 -7.80 4.45 16.76
CA ASN A 150 -8.31 3.24 17.40
C ASN A 150 -9.71 3.40 18.03
N LYS A 151 -10.24 4.62 18.07
CA LYS A 151 -11.60 4.93 18.56
C LYS A 151 -12.59 5.12 17.42
N GLY A 152 -12.13 5.03 16.15
CA GLY A 152 -12.95 5.24 14.96
C GLY A 152 -13.16 6.70 14.58
N ASN A 153 -12.40 7.65 15.16
CA ASN A 153 -12.42 9.03 14.71
C ASN A 153 -11.60 9.19 13.45
N ALA A 154 -12.04 10.07 12.53
CA ALA A 154 -11.24 10.43 11.38
C ALA A 154 -9.89 11.02 11.83
N ALA A 155 -8.83 10.52 11.24
CA ALA A 155 -7.47 10.88 11.61
C ALA A 155 -6.55 10.85 10.40
N LEU A 156 -5.40 11.50 10.50
CA LEU A 156 -4.32 11.30 9.57
C LEU A 156 -3.47 10.14 10.05
N VAL A 157 -3.14 9.19 9.19
CA VAL A 157 -2.37 8.00 9.53
C VAL A 157 -1.07 7.94 8.74
N THR A 158 -0.06 7.39 9.37
CA THR A 158 1.24 7.11 8.73
C THR A 158 1.75 5.74 9.17
N GLU A 159 2.52 5.09 8.31
CA GLU A 159 3.20 3.83 8.63
C GLU A 159 4.39 3.99 9.59
N GLN A 160 4.84 5.21 9.85
CA GLN A 160 5.95 5.49 10.77
C GLN A 160 5.59 5.20 12.22
N ASP A 161 6.58 4.79 13.02
CA ASP A 161 6.36 4.46 14.43
C ASP A 161 6.04 5.70 15.28
N TYR A 162 5.32 5.44 16.38
CA TYR A 162 4.82 6.47 17.30
C TYR A 162 5.93 7.40 17.83
N ASN A 163 7.05 6.84 18.27
CA ASN A 163 8.08 7.65 18.90
C ASN A 163 8.69 8.63 17.91
N MET A 164 8.97 8.14 16.70
CA MET A 164 9.52 8.97 15.64
C MET A 164 8.56 10.10 15.25
N VAL A 165 7.27 9.78 15.07
CA VAL A 165 6.25 10.78 14.72
C VAL A 165 6.07 11.80 15.85
N PHE A 166 5.92 11.33 17.09
CA PHE A 166 5.70 12.20 18.23
C PHE A 166 6.85 13.18 18.45
N ASP A 167 8.10 12.70 18.38
CA ASP A 167 9.29 13.51 18.60
C ASP A 167 9.50 14.60 17.53
N ARG A 168 9.06 14.33 16.31
CA ARG A 168 9.31 15.24 15.17
C ARG A 168 8.13 16.12 14.82
N PHE A 169 6.92 15.71 15.19
CA PHE A 169 5.70 16.39 14.75
C PHE A 169 5.53 17.77 15.38
N SER A 170 5.93 17.97 16.62
CA SER A 170 5.91 19.29 17.27
C SER A 170 6.78 20.31 16.50
N GLY A 171 8.00 19.95 16.15
CA GLY A 171 8.87 20.79 15.34
C GLY A 171 8.34 21.05 13.93
N PHE A 172 7.62 20.10 13.36
CA PHE A 172 6.93 20.29 12.09
C PHE A 172 5.77 21.28 12.20
N LEU A 173 4.96 21.21 13.26
CA LEU A 173 3.88 22.16 13.54
C LEU A 173 4.39 23.59 13.66
N GLU A 174 5.51 23.81 14.34
CA GLU A 174 6.12 25.14 14.48
C GLU A 174 6.48 25.77 13.11
N ARG A 175 6.88 24.96 12.14
CA ARG A 175 7.16 25.40 10.77
C ARG A 175 5.90 25.70 9.96
N LEU A 176 4.74 25.28 10.44
CA LEU A 176 3.42 25.50 9.82
C LEU A 176 2.63 26.62 10.54
N SER A 177 3.30 27.51 11.23
CA SER A 177 2.70 28.64 11.94
C SER A 177 1.88 28.26 13.18
N PHE A 178 2.19 27.10 13.79
CA PHE A 178 1.71 26.76 15.11
C PHE A 178 2.69 27.22 16.19
N THR A 179 2.14 27.64 17.31
CA THR A 179 2.90 27.85 18.55
C THR A 179 2.50 26.75 19.52
N ILE A 180 3.49 25.92 19.91
CA ILE A 180 3.24 24.82 20.86
C ILE A 180 2.93 25.41 22.23
N VAL A 181 1.76 25.04 22.79
CA VAL A 181 1.30 25.47 24.12
C VAL A 181 1.66 24.42 25.15
N GLU A 182 1.42 23.15 24.87
CA GLU A 182 1.64 22.04 25.78
C GLU A 182 1.92 20.75 25.01
N ILE A 183 2.79 19.92 25.57
CA ILE A 183 3.04 18.55 25.10
C ILE A 183 2.86 17.59 26.29
N ASP A 184 1.78 16.82 26.28
CA ASP A 184 1.51 15.75 27.23
C ASP A 184 1.99 14.41 26.66
N GLN A 185 3.18 13.99 27.04
CA GLN A 185 3.78 12.74 26.55
C GLN A 185 3.04 11.49 27.03
N GLU A 186 2.45 11.53 28.21
CA GLU A 186 1.74 10.36 28.76
C GLU A 186 0.46 10.07 27.97
N ARG A 187 -0.23 11.13 27.55
CA ARG A 187 -1.46 11.04 26.77
C ARG A 187 -1.22 11.07 25.25
N GLY A 188 -0.01 11.41 24.81
CA GLY A 188 0.28 11.63 23.41
C GLY A 188 -0.40 12.87 22.83
N LEU A 189 -0.69 13.88 23.65
CA LEU A 189 -1.46 15.05 23.26
C LEU A 189 -0.56 16.27 23.06
N ILE A 190 -0.67 16.91 21.90
CA ILE A 190 -0.01 18.17 21.59
C ILE A 190 -1.09 19.24 21.48
N THR A 191 -0.96 20.30 22.28
CA THR A 191 -1.82 21.48 22.20
C THR A 191 -1.04 22.62 21.57
N ALA A 192 -1.58 23.21 20.51
CA ALA A 192 -0.90 24.26 19.75
C ALA A 192 -1.88 25.33 19.24
N ASP A 193 -1.44 26.56 19.23
CA ASP A 193 -2.17 27.70 18.67
C ASP A 193 -1.77 27.91 17.23
N TYR A 194 -2.73 27.88 16.31
CA TYR A 194 -2.55 28.21 14.90
C TYR A 194 -2.89 29.65 14.64
N LYS A 195 -2.03 30.31 13.89
CA LYS A 195 -2.29 31.62 13.33
C LYS A 195 -1.88 31.63 11.85
N LYS A 196 -2.82 32.02 10.98
CA LYS A 196 -2.54 32.16 9.56
C LYS A 196 -1.36 33.08 9.33
N PRO A 197 -0.39 32.70 8.48
CA PRO A 197 0.73 33.57 8.17
C PRO A 197 0.23 34.85 7.51
N GLU A 198 0.69 35.99 8.00
CA GLU A 198 0.45 37.27 7.34
C GLU A 198 1.32 37.28 6.07
N SER A 199 0.68 37.43 4.90
CA SER A 199 1.41 37.59 3.65
C SER A 199 2.15 38.95 3.65
N SER A 200 3.43 38.94 4.03
CA SER A 200 4.26 40.11 3.87
C SER A 200 4.90 40.13 2.48
N VAL A 201 5.00 41.32 1.88
CA VAL A 201 5.67 41.51 0.58
C VAL A 201 7.14 41.03 0.61
N TRP A 202 7.71 40.91 1.81
CA TRP A 202 9.08 40.47 2.03
C TRP A 202 9.24 38.94 1.93
N ASP A 203 8.20 38.17 2.27
CA ASP A 203 8.24 36.70 2.23
C ASP A 203 8.29 36.21 0.77
N SER A 204 7.66 36.94 -0.16
CA SER A 204 7.73 36.64 -1.60
C SER A 204 9.10 36.90 -2.22
N ILE A 205 9.94 37.72 -1.61
CA ILE A 205 11.29 38.08 -2.10
C ILE A 205 12.31 37.00 -1.72
N TRP A 206 12.11 36.32 -0.59
CA TRP A 206 13.01 35.30 -0.07
C TRP A 206 12.56 33.87 -0.38
N GLY A 207 11.42 33.67 -1.06
CA GLY A 207 10.94 32.35 -1.49
C GLY A 207 10.42 31.47 -0.37
N GLU A 208 10.18 32.00 0.81
CA GLU A 208 9.57 31.28 1.93
C GLU A 208 8.07 31.64 2.02
N GLU A 209 7.27 31.15 1.08
CA GLU A 209 5.82 31.12 1.30
C GLU A 209 5.54 30.10 2.42
N LEU A 210 5.13 30.64 3.58
CA LEU A 210 4.62 29.81 4.65
C LEU A 210 3.31 29.17 4.18
N ALA A 211 3.21 27.84 4.28
CA ALA A 211 2.01 27.12 3.85
C ALA A 211 0.81 27.55 4.71
N GLU A 212 -0.22 28.11 4.08
CA GLU A 212 -1.50 28.38 4.73
C GLU A 212 -2.28 27.06 4.81
N LEU A 213 -2.70 26.72 6.03
CA LEU A 213 -3.54 25.54 6.26
C LEU A 213 -5.03 25.91 6.14
N PRO A 214 -5.88 24.98 5.67
CA PRO A 214 -7.33 25.21 5.50
C PRO A 214 -8.09 25.07 6.84
N ILE A 215 -7.59 25.75 7.86
CA ILE A 215 -8.18 25.80 9.20
C ILE A 215 -8.20 27.26 9.69
N GLU A 216 -9.10 27.57 10.61
CA GLU A 216 -9.20 28.90 11.18
C GLU A 216 -8.13 29.13 12.26
N ASP A 217 -7.83 30.42 12.54
CA ASP A 217 -7.00 30.80 13.67
C ASP A 217 -7.62 30.30 14.97
N GLY A 218 -6.82 29.69 15.83
CA GLY A 218 -7.29 29.17 17.11
C GLY A 218 -6.41 28.10 17.68
N GLN A 219 -6.83 27.58 18.82
CA GLN A 219 -6.14 26.48 19.48
C GLN A 219 -6.65 25.13 19.01
N TYR A 220 -5.72 24.24 18.75
CA TYR A 220 -5.98 22.86 18.33
C TYR A 220 -5.28 21.87 19.25
N GLN A 221 -5.89 20.70 19.36
CA GLN A 221 -5.32 19.58 20.06
C GLN A 221 -5.07 18.44 19.05
N ILE A 222 -3.88 17.89 19.04
CA ILE A 222 -3.51 16.77 18.17
C ILE A 222 -3.18 15.56 19.05
N LEU A 223 -4.02 14.54 18.99
CA LEU A 223 -3.79 13.28 19.67
C LEU A 223 -3.00 12.34 18.78
N VAL A 224 -1.78 12.04 19.19
CA VAL A 224 -0.90 11.08 18.54
C VAL A 224 -1.10 9.73 19.19
N SER A 225 -1.45 8.72 18.40
CA SER A 225 -1.76 7.38 18.94
C SER A 225 -1.14 6.29 18.03
N ARG A 226 -0.87 5.12 18.63
CA ARG A 226 -0.44 3.94 17.85
C ARG A 226 -1.63 3.34 17.14
N THR A 227 -1.45 2.90 15.90
CA THR A 227 -2.43 2.10 15.17
C THR A 227 -2.21 0.61 15.41
N ASN A 228 -3.20 -0.23 15.09
CA ASN A 228 -3.13 -1.68 15.33
C ASN A 228 -2.10 -2.38 14.44
N ASP A 229 -1.74 -1.79 13.32
CA ASP A 229 -0.74 -2.28 12.35
C ASP A 229 0.69 -1.77 12.62
N GLY A 230 0.87 -1.05 13.73
CA GLY A 230 2.19 -0.56 14.18
C GLY A 230 2.59 0.81 13.63
N GLY A 231 1.69 1.48 12.92
CA GLY A 231 1.83 2.88 12.49
C GLY A 231 1.37 3.87 13.57
N THR A 232 1.09 5.09 13.13
CA THR A 232 0.68 6.19 13.99
C THR A 232 -0.51 6.93 13.40
N SER A 233 -1.47 7.32 14.24
CA SER A 233 -2.59 8.19 13.89
C SER A 233 -2.47 9.56 14.57
N LEU A 234 -2.89 10.59 13.85
CA LEU A 234 -2.95 11.99 14.29
C LEU A 234 -4.40 12.45 14.22
N THR A 235 -5.07 12.48 15.37
CA THR A 235 -6.46 12.93 15.49
C THR A 235 -6.48 14.39 15.85
N TRP A 236 -7.01 15.22 14.96
CA TRP A 236 -7.10 16.67 15.16
C TRP A 236 -8.42 17.06 15.78
N MET A 237 -8.35 17.88 16.81
CA MET A 237 -9.49 18.36 17.58
C MET A 237 -9.39 19.89 17.73
N ASP A 238 -10.53 20.53 17.89
CA ASP A 238 -10.62 21.93 18.30
C ASP A 238 -10.26 22.13 19.79
N SER A 239 -10.32 23.35 20.26
CA SER A 239 -10.03 23.71 21.68
C SER A 239 -10.97 23.03 22.68
N GLU A 240 -12.14 22.60 22.24
CA GLU A 240 -13.13 21.90 23.09
C GLU A 240 -12.93 20.38 23.10
N GLY A 241 -11.99 19.87 22.30
CA GLY A 241 -11.72 18.44 22.17
C GLY A 241 -12.65 17.71 21.19
N SER A 242 -13.39 18.46 20.37
CA SER A 242 -14.21 17.90 19.29
C SER A 242 -13.36 17.65 18.06
N THR A 243 -13.48 16.46 17.45
CA THR A 243 -12.76 16.10 16.23
C THR A 243 -13.19 16.99 15.05
N LEU A 244 -12.24 17.34 14.20
CA LEU A 244 -12.53 18.10 12.99
C LEU A 244 -13.39 17.28 12.02
N GLU A 245 -14.21 18.00 11.26
CA GLU A 245 -15.08 17.39 10.23
C GLU A 245 -14.23 16.66 9.17
N PRO A 246 -14.70 15.52 8.63
CA PRO A 246 -13.93 14.73 7.65
C PRO A 246 -13.49 15.52 6.41
N GLY A 247 -14.31 16.47 5.94
CA GLY A 247 -13.95 17.36 4.83
C GLY A 247 -12.75 18.25 5.16
N THR A 248 -12.76 18.88 6.34
CA THR A 248 -11.65 19.70 6.84
C THR A 248 -10.39 18.85 7.04
N MET A 249 -10.53 17.64 7.55
CA MET A 249 -9.41 16.70 7.69
C MET A 249 -8.79 16.32 6.35
N ASN A 250 -9.59 16.10 5.32
CA ASN A 250 -9.09 15.80 3.98
C ASN A 250 -8.32 16.98 3.37
N ASP A 251 -8.84 18.20 3.50
CA ASP A 251 -8.17 19.40 3.03
C ASP A 251 -6.88 19.65 3.80
N LEU A 252 -6.90 19.41 5.10
CA LEU A 252 -5.71 19.49 5.97
C LEU A 252 -4.65 18.46 5.56
N GLN A 253 -5.04 17.23 5.28
CA GLN A 253 -4.14 16.17 4.80
C GLN A 253 -3.41 16.61 3.53
N GLN A 254 -4.13 17.12 2.55
CA GLN A 254 -3.53 17.60 1.29
C GLN A 254 -2.56 18.75 1.52
N ALA A 255 -2.89 19.70 2.39
CA ALA A 255 -2.03 20.84 2.72
C ALA A 255 -0.75 20.37 3.46
N LEU A 256 -0.87 19.45 4.41
CA LEU A 256 0.27 18.90 5.14
C LEU A 256 1.19 18.08 4.25
N GLU A 257 0.64 17.23 3.37
CA GLU A 257 1.42 16.48 2.39
C GLU A 257 2.20 17.40 1.44
N ASN A 258 1.57 18.46 0.96
CA ASN A 258 2.24 19.43 0.11
C ASN A 258 3.36 20.15 0.86
N ALA A 259 3.14 20.52 2.12
CA ALA A 259 4.16 21.16 2.95
C ALA A 259 5.35 20.23 3.23
N LEU A 260 5.09 18.92 3.48
CA LEU A 260 6.13 17.91 3.66
C LEU A 260 6.98 17.73 2.40
N ARG A 261 6.35 17.73 1.21
CA ARG A 261 7.05 17.56 -0.07
C ARG A 261 7.86 18.78 -0.48
N GLN A 262 7.31 19.99 -0.35
CA GLN A 262 7.94 21.22 -0.83
C GLN A 262 9.21 21.60 -0.05
N ARG A 263 9.29 21.23 1.21
CA ARG A 263 10.39 21.64 2.08
C ARG A 263 11.53 20.66 2.18
N GLY A 264 11.49 19.54 1.44
CA GLY A 264 12.54 18.52 1.52
C GLY A 264 12.77 18.07 2.96
N ILE A 265 11.73 18.17 3.78
CA ILE A 265 11.79 17.82 5.19
C ILE A 265 11.74 16.29 5.24
N ASN A 266 12.91 15.69 5.10
CA ASN A 266 13.17 14.39 5.68
C ASN A 266 13.04 14.59 7.18
N ILE A 267 11.84 14.34 7.69
CA ILE A 267 11.63 14.34 9.13
C ILE A 267 12.27 13.08 9.69
#